data_3394a9e5f76fabb8f57dc39f3e2bb053
#
_entry.id   3394a9e5f76fabb8f57dc39f3e2bb053
#
_cell.length_a   1.000
_cell.length_b   1.000
_cell.length_c   1.000
_cell.angle_alpha   90.00
_cell.angle_beta   90.00
_cell.angle_gamma   90.00
#
_symmetry.space_group_name_H-M   'P 1'
#
loop_
_entity.id
_entity.type
_entity.pdbx_description
1 polymer ?
#
loop_
_entity_poly.entity_id
_entity_poly.type
_entity_poly.pdbx_seq_one_letter_code
_entity_poly.pdbx_strand_id
1 'polypeptide(L)'
;MKTLLTNILIALLLIAGAQAQGGSQFFVNVQGIDGESTETNHPKAIDVFSFKLGVSQKGITDFGGGAGAEKAMFLPVIIHKNVDVSSPQLFLACTTGKHIPKVELKAARLMGEILTDYLVITLTDVIISSINHESADANGDTTVLESVALNFSKIEISYKKQNISGGLDDAIKAGFDVKANKKL
;
A
#
# COMPACT_ATOMS: atom_id res chain seq x y z
N MET A 1 41.50 14.09 -37.43
CA MET A 1 40.71 12.84 -37.22
C MET A 1 40.90 12.24 -35.82
N LYS A 2 42.06 12.24 -35.19
CA LYS A 2 42.27 11.69 -33.83
C LYS A 2 41.55 12.43 -32.71
N THR A 3 41.38 13.73 -32.78
CA THR A 3 40.67 14.57 -31.78
C THR A 3 39.15 14.45 -31.80
N LEU A 4 38.57 14.11 -32.96
CA LEU A 4 37.14 13.93 -33.13
C LEU A 4 36.66 12.59 -32.49
N LEU A 5 37.47 11.56 -32.58
CA LEU A 5 37.20 10.24 -31.97
C LEU A 5 37.25 10.27 -30.44
N THR A 6 38.16 11.10 -29.86
CA THR A 6 38.28 11.22 -28.39
C THR A 6 37.07 11.95 -27.79
N ASN A 7 36.50 12.94 -28.47
CA ASN A 7 35.31 13.65 -27.99
C ASN A 7 34.03 12.83 -28.08
N ILE A 8 33.92 11.90 -29.04
CA ILE A 8 32.79 10.99 -29.16
C ILE A 8 32.81 9.93 -28.05
N LEU A 9 34.01 9.47 -27.65
CA LEU A 9 34.13 8.47 -26.57
C LEU A 9 33.80 9.07 -25.19
N ILE A 10 34.12 10.35 -24.95
CA ILE A 10 33.80 11.05 -23.69
C ILE A 10 32.27 11.36 -23.63
N ALA A 11 31.62 11.66 -24.75
CA ALA A 11 30.18 11.88 -24.80
C ALA A 11 29.35 10.61 -24.53
N LEU A 12 29.91 9.43 -24.85
CA LEU A 12 29.21 8.15 -24.62
C LEU A 12 29.27 7.68 -23.15
N LEU A 13 30.22 8.20 -22.35
CA LEU A 13 30.35 7.82 -20.92
C LEU A 13 29.44 8.61 -19.97
N LEU A 14 28.76 9.64 -20.44
CA LEU A 14 27.90 10.51 -19.62
C LEU A 14 26.42 10.13 -19.62
N ILE A 15 26.04 9.02 -20.27
CA ILE A 15 24.65 8.55 -20.33
C ILE A 15 24.33 7.48 -19.24
N ALA A 16 25.31 7.09 -18.43
CA ALA A 16 25.12 6.13 -17.35
C ALA A 16 24.78 6.86 -16.03
N GLY A 17 23.52 7.25 -15.83
CA GLY A 17 23.18 7.87 -14.55
C GLY A 17 21.76 8.33 -14.32
N ALA A 18 20.83 8.17 -15.24
CA ALA A 18 19.42 8.28 -14.91
C ALA A 18 18.95 6.95 -14.33
N GLN A 19 19.23 6.71 -13.06
CA GLN A 19 18.51 5.73 -12.27
C GLN A 19 17.06 6.23 -12.26
N ALA A 20 16.24 5.69 -13.16
CA ALA A 20 14.81 5.79 -13.00
C ALA A 20 14.50 5.18 -11.63
N GLN A 21 14.25 6.03 -10.63
CA GLN A 21 13.66 5.57 -9.38
C GLN A 21 12.27 5.08 -9.77
N GLY A 22 12.17 3.78 -10.05
CA GLY A 22 10.92 3.12 -10.34
C GLY A 22 9.94 3.44 -9.22
N GLY A 23 8.74 3.89 -9.57
CA GLY A 23 7.67 4.17 -8.61
C GLY A 23 7.43 2.95 -7.71
N SER A 24 6.85 3.17 -6.55
CA SER A 24 6.40 2.06 -5.70
C SER A 24 5.26 1.32 -6.36
N GLN A 25 5.27 0.01 -6.24
CA GLN A 25 4.15 -0.86 -6.59
C GLN A 25 3.44 -1.29 -5.30
N PHE A 26 2.13 -1.45 -5.38
CA PHE A 26 1.32 -1.79 -4.23
C PHE A 26 0.57 -3.10 -4.46
N PHE A 27 0.62 -3.96 -3.44
CA PHE A 27 0.01 -5.28 -3.46
C PHE A 27 -0.85 -5.47 -2.21
N VAL A 28 -1.97 -6.15 -2.35
CA VAL A 28 -2.82 -6.49 -1.23
C VAL A 28 -3.08 -7.99 -1.21
N ASN A 29 -2.74 -8.63 -0.11
CA ASN A 29 -3.10 -10.01 0.15
C ASN A 29 -4.31 -10.04 1.09
N VAL A 30 -5.41 -10.58 0.64
CA VAL A 30 -6.64 -10.76 1.42
C VAL A 30 -6.78 -12.24 1.75
N GLN A 31 -6.78 -12.59 3.02
CA GLN A 31 -6.87 -13.99 3.43
C GLN A 31 -8.16 -14.64 2.93
N GLY A 32 -8.02 -15.64 2.05
CA GLY A 32 -9.13 -16.39 1.46
C GLY A 32 -9.76 -15.73 0.22
N ILE A 33 -9.11 -14.70 -0.36
CA ILE A 33 -9.47 -14.09 -1.64
C ILE A 33 -8.19 -13.84 -2.41
N ASP A 34 -7.97 -14.60 -3.49
CA ASP A 34 -6.80 -14.45 -4.36
C ASP A 34 -7.06 -13.35 -5.40
N GLY A 35 -6.02 -12.56 -5.69
CA GLY A 35 -5.95 -11.67 -6.85
C GLY A 35 -5.30 -12.37 -8.04
N GLU A 36 -4.87 -11.59 -9.03
CA GLU A 36 -4.30 -12.12 -10.27
C GLU A 36 -2.84 -11.67 -10.53
N SER A 37 -2.18 -11.08 -9.51
CA SER A 37 -0.78 -10.68 -9.66
C SER A 37 0.11 -11.86 -10.01
N THR A 38 0.93 -11.67 -11.03
CA THR A 38 1.95 -12.61 -11.51
C THR A 38 3.35 -12.22 -11.04
N GLU A 39 3.47 -11.18 -10.20
CA GLU A 39 4.75 -10.75 -9.67
C GLU A 39 5.35 -11.85 -8.79
N THR A 40 6.64 -12.14 -8.99
CA THR A 40 7.33 -13.31 -8.39
C THR A 40 7.26 -13.33 -6.86
N ASN A 41 7.40 -12.18 -6.21
CA ASN A 41 7.37 -12.06 -4.75
C ASN A 41 5.96 -11.82 -4.18
N HIS A 42 4.99 -11.55 -5.06
CA HIS A 42 3.60 -11.26 -4.71
C HIS A 42 2.60 -12.07 -5.54
N PRO A 43 2.83 -13.40 -5.70
CA PRO A 43 1.94 -14.23 -6.52
C PRO A 43 0.54 -14.21 -5.91
N LYS A 44 -0.48 -14.10 -6.78
CA LYS A 44 -1.90 -14.07 -6.38
C LYS A 44 -2.29 -12.90 -5.47
N ALA A 45 -1.45 -11.91 -5.32
CA ALA A 45 -1.86 -10.67 -4.67
C ALA A 45 -2.84 -9.89 -5.56
N ILE A 46 -3.56 -8.98 -4.98
CA ILE A 46 -4.36 -7.98 -5.68
C ILE A 46 -3.45 -6.82 -6.01
N ASP A 47 -3.31 -6.48 -7.29
CA ASP A 47 -2.56 -5.31 -7.72
C ASP A 47 -3.36 -4.03 -7.44
N VAL A 48 -2.73 -3.06 -6.79
CA VAL A 48 -3.36 -1.82 -6.33
C VAL A 48 -2.54 -0.64 -6.83
N PHE A 49 -3.17 0.37 -7.39
CA PHE A 49 -2.45 1.55 -7.85
C PHE A 49 -2.39 2.69 -6.83
N SER A 50 -3.29 2.71 -5.84
CA SER A 50 -3.20 3.65 -4.72
C SER A 50 -3.95 3.15 -3.50
N PHE A 51 -3.56 3.65 -2.32
CA PHE A 51 -4.29 3.42 -1.09
C PHE A 51 -4.32 4.69 -0.22
N LYS A 52 -5.28 4.73 0.69
CA LYS A 52 -5.42 5.80 1.69
C LYS A 52 -5.59 5.19 3.07
N LEU A 53 -4.74 5.58 4.02
CA LEU A 53 -4.86 5.28 5.45
C LEU A 53 -4.93 6.59 6.21
N GLY A 54 -5.86 6.71 7.14
CA GLY A 54 -6.01 7.91 7.96
C GLY A 54 -6.29 7.57 9.42
N VAL A 55 -5.65 8.31 10.32
CA VAL A 55 -5.95 8.32 11.75
C VAL A 55 -5.94 9.76 12.23
N SER A 56 -6.87 10.12 13.10
CA SER A 56 -6.94 11.44 13.71
C SER A 56 -7.14 11.33 15.23
N GLN A 57 -6.59 12.30 15.93
CA GLN A 57 -6.78 12.49 17.36
C GLN A 57 -7.34 13.89 17.58
N LYS A 58 -8.48 14.01 18.23
CA LYS A 58 -8.96 15.32 18.66
C LYS A 58 -8.14 15.79 19.85
N GLY A 59 -7.42 16.89 19.67
CA GLY A 59 -6.77 17.58 20.77
C GLY A 59 -7.84 18.22 21.66
N ILE A 60 -7.76 18.04 22.97
CA ILE A 60 -8.58 18.78 23.92
C ILE A 60 -7.93 20.14 24.08
N THR A 61 -8.58 21.18 23.55
CA THR A 61 -8.17 22.60 23.70
C THR A 61 -8.99 23.32 24.76
N ASP A 62 -9.82 22.64 25.54
CA ASP A 62 -10.60 23.29 26.60
C ASP A 62 -9.76 23.52 27.84
N PHE A 63 -9.56 24.79 28.14
CA PHE A 63 -9.01 25.31 29.39
C PHE A 63 -10.00 25.04 30.55
N GLY A 64 -9.87 23.89 31.22
CA GLY A 64 -10.67 23.62 32.40
C GLY A 64 -10.82 22.15 32.73
N GLY A 65 -9.86 21.58 33.45
CA GLY A 65 -10.04 20.41 34.31
C GLY A 65 -10.12 19.05 33.66
N GLY A 66 -9.01 18.28 33.71
CA GLY A 66 -8.98 16.85 33.43
C GLY A 66 -8.71 16.48 31.99
N ALA A 67 -7.43 16.42 31.63
CA ALA A 67 -6.98 15.97 30.30
C ALA A 67 -7.23 14.46 30.13
N GLY A 68 -8.42 14.06 29.70
CA GLY A 68 -8.67 12.75 29.13
C GLY A 68 -8.33 12.78 27.66
N ALA A 69 -7.37 11.98 27.18
CA ALA A 69 -7.16 11.81 25.74
C ALA A 69 -8.41 11.16 25.14
N GLU A 70 -9.05 11.81 24.15
CA GLU A 70 -10.11 11.19 23.39
C GLU A 70 -9.57 9.95 22.64
N LYS A 71 -10.45 9.04 22.31
CA LYS A 71 -10.10 7.85 21.54
C LYS A 71 -9.66 8.25 20.12
N ALA A 72 -8.53 7.71 19.65
CA ALA A 72 -8.10 7.91 18.27
C ALA A 72 -9.16 7.40 17.29
N MET A 73 -9.44 8.18 16.26
CA MET A 73 -10.38 7.84 15.19
C MET A 73 -9.61 7.32 13.99
N PHE A 74 -9.82 6.06 13.66
CA PHE A 74 -9.28 5.44 12.47
C PHE A 74 -10.31 5.50 11.34
N LEU A 75 -9.87 5.95 10.18
CA LEU A 75 -10.67 5.87 8.95
C LEU A 75 -10.46 4.49 8.31
N PRO A 76 -11.44 3.99 7.53
CA PRO A 76 -11.23 2.79 6.73
C PRO A 76 -10.00 2.95 5.84
N VAL A 77 -9.24 1.88 5.65
CA VAL A 77 -8.22 1.85 4.59
C VAL A 77 -8.93 1.70 3.26
N ILE A 78 -8.70 2.65 2.35
CA ILE A 78 -9.29 2.62 1.01
C ILE A 78 -8.20 2.20 0.05
N ILE A 79 -8.46 1.18 -0.77
CA ILE A 79 -7.60 0.78 -1.88
C ILE A 79 -8.30 1.06 -3.20
N HIS A 80 -7.53 1.42 -4.24
CA HIS A 80 -8.01 1.62 -5.60
C HIS A 80 -7.30 0.65 -6.53
N LYS A 81 -8.08 -0.10 -7.30
CA LYS A 81 -7.61 -1.17 -8.20
C LYS A 81 -8.45 -1.22 -9.47
N ASN A 82 -7.98 -1.93 -10.48
CA ASN A 82 -8.83 -2.36 -11.58
C ASN A 82 -9.72 -3.52 -11.13
N VAL A 83 -10.84 -3.73 -11.80
CA VAL A 83 -11.63 -4.96 -11.64
C VAL A 83 -10.78 -6.14 -12.08
N ASP A 84 -10.71 -7.18 -11.23
CA ASP A 84 -9.92 -8.40 -11.42
C ASP A 84 -10.66 -9.63 -10.89
N VAL A 85 -10.00 -10.78 -10.86
CA VAL A 85 -10.57 -12.05 -10.37
C VAL A 85 -11.02 -12.00 -8.89
N SER A 86 -10.49 -11.06 -8.08
CA SER A 86 -10.89 -10.89 -6.68
C SER A 86 -12.22 -10.15 -6.52
N SER A 87 -12.61 -9.32 -7.49
CA SER A 87 -13.75 -8.39 -7.38
C SER A 87 -15.07 -9.06 -7.03
N PRO A 88 -15.48 -10.20 -7.62
CA PRO A 88 -16.71 -10.88 -7.24
C PRO A 88 -16.70 -11.39 -5.79
N GLN A 89 -15.55 -11.86 -5.30
CA GLN A 89 -15.40 -12.35 -3.94
C GLN A 89 -15.35 -11.22 -2.90
N LEU A 90 -14.72 -10.10 -3.25
CA LEU A 90 -14.75 -8.89 -2.44
C LEU A 90 -16.17 -8.33 -2.32
N PHE A 91 -16.92 -8.29 -3.45
CA PHE A 91 -18.33 -7.90 -3.45
C PHE A 91 -19.17 -8.79 -2.54
N LEU A 92 -19.02 -10.12 -2.65
CA LEU A 92 -19.73 -11.06 -1.79
C LEU A 92 -19.35 -10.89 -0.32
N ALA A 93 -18.09 -10.68 0.00
CA ALA A 93 -17.63 -10.43 1.36
C ALA A 93 -18.20 -9.11 1.93
N CYS A 94 -18.33 -8.06 1.10
CA CYS A 94 -18.97 -6.81 1.48
C CYS A 94 -20.46 -7.01 1.79
N THR A 95 -21.20 -7.64 0.87
CA THR A 95 -22.66 -7.79 0.99
C THR A 95 -23.08 -8.72 2.13
N THR A 96 -22.23 -9.71 2.49
CA THR A 96 -22.49 -10.66 3.57
C THR A 96 -21.91 -10.22 4.92
N GLY A 97 -21.14 -9.14 4.97
CA GLY A 97 -20.42 -8.73 6.18
C GLY A 97 -19.39 -9.77 6.65
N LYS A 98 -18.78 -10.51 5.71
CA LYS A 98 -17.80 -11.54 6.02
C LYS A 98 -16.59 -10.97 6.75
N HIS A 99 -16.24 -11.55 7.90
CA HIS A 99 -15.00 -11.28 8.60
C HIS A 99 -13.82 -11.92 7.88
N ILE A 100 -12.81 -11.11 7.59
CA ILE A 100 -11.55 -11.52 6.97
C ILE A 100 -10.48 -11.47 8.06
N PRO A 101 -9.86 -12.61 8.43
CA PRO A 101 -8.94 -12.64 9.57
C PRO A 101 -7.75 -11.70 9.41
N LYS A 102 -7.19 -11.60 8.17
CA LYS A 102 -6.01 -10.79 7.91
C LYS A 102 -6.03 -10.21 6.49
N VAL A 103 -5.61 -8.95 6.37
CA VAL A 103 -5.28 -8.28 5.11
C VAL A 103 -3.90 -7.66 5.26
N GLU A 104 -3.01 -7.86 4.28
CA GLU A 104 -1.69 -7.24 4.21
C GLU A 104 -1.60 -6.35 2.98
N LEU A 105 -1.39 -5.05 3.18
CA LEU A 105 -1.05 -4.11 2.14
C LEU A 105 0.47 -3.92 2.14
N LYS A 106 1.09 -4.10 1.00
CA LYS A 106 2.53 -4.03 0.81
C LYS A 106 2.87 -2.96 -0.20
N ALA A 107 3.85 -2.13 0.13
CA ALA A 107 4.47 -1.24 -0.84
C ALA A 107 5.89 -1.74 -1.12
N ALA A 108 6.16 -2.05 -2.37
CA ALA A 108 7.43 -2.56 -2.85
C ALA A 108 8.06 -1.60 -3.86
N ARG A 109 9.37 -1.63 -3.96
CA ARG A 109 10.14 -0.91 -4.98
C ARG A 109 11.31 -1.77 -5.47
N LEU A 110 11.78 -1.47 -6.66
CA LEU A 110 12.95 -2.14 -7.21
C LEU A 110 14.19 -1.78 -6.40
N MET A 111 14.91 -2.80 -5.95
CA MET A 111 16.23 -2.74 -5.35
C MET A 111 17.17 -3.60 -6.18
N GLY A 112 17.92 -2.95 -7.08
CA GLY A 112 18.55 -3.66 -8.17
C GLY A 112 17.49 -4.22 -9.11
N GLU A 113 17.48 -5.54 -9.29
CA GLU A 113 16.51 -6.26 -10.13
C GLU A 113 15.35 -6.90 -9.34
N ILE A 114 15.36 -6.76 -8.00
CA ILE A 114 14.39 -7.43 -7.13
C ILE A 114 13.39 -6.42 -6.57
N LEU A 115 12.11 -6.69 -6.76
CA LEU A 115 11.04 -5.94 -6.13
C LEU A 115 10.96 -6.32 -4.64
N THR A 116 11.17 -5.35 -3.76
CA THR A 116 11.36 -5.57 -2.32
C THR A 116 10.40 -4.73 -1.49
N ASP A 117 9.71 -5.35 -0.54
CA ASP A 117 8.78 -4.69 0.37
C ASP A 117 9.53 -3.80 1.37
N TYR A 118 9.21 -2.51 1.35
CA TYR A 118 9.72 -1.53 2.32
C TYR A 118 8.67 -1.06 3.33
N LEU A 119 7.39 -1.21 3.01
CA LEU A 119 6.27 -0.91 3.91
C LEU A 119 5.27 -2.05 3.85
N VAL A 120 4.90 -2.56 5.02
CA VAL A 120 3.83 -3.55 5.18
C VAL A 120 2.84 -3.03 6.22
N ILE A 121 1.56 -2.96 5.84
CA ILE A 121 0.46 -2.61 6.73
C ILE A 121 -0.38 -3.88 6.89
N THR A 122 -0.43 -4.41 8.10
CA THR A 122 -1.22 -5.58 8.45
C THR A 122 -2.48 -5.15 9.19
N LEU A 123 -3.62 -5.52 8.64
CA LEU A 123 -4.94 -5.31 9.23
C LEU A 123 -5.47 -6.66 9.74
N THR A 124 -6.03 -6.68 10.94
CA THR A 124 -6.59 -7.89 11.55
C THR A 124 -8.07 -7.69 11.83
N ASP A 125 -8.87 -8.76 11.66
CA ASP A 125 -10.32 -8.78 11.83
C ASP A 125 -10.97 -7.69 10.98
N VAL A 126 -10.90 -7.88 9.67
CA VAL A 126 -11.28 -6.91 8.65
C VAL A 126 -12.69 -7.18 8.14
N ILE A 127 -13.44 -6.11 7.91
CA ILE A 127 -14.74 -6.13 7.21
C ILE A 127 -14.63 -5.16 6.03
N ILE A 128 -15.07 -5.59 4.86
CA ILE A 128 -15.23 -4.70 3.71
C ILE A 128 -16.48 -3.87 3.95
N SER A 129 -16.31 -2.56 4.15
CA SER A 129 -17.41 -1.65 4.47
C SER A 129 -18.07 -1.02 3.26
N SER A 130 -17.35 -0.91 2.14
CA SER A 130 -17.92 -0.49 0.86
C SER A 130 -17.07 -0.97 -0.32
N ILE A 131 -17.73 -1.16 -1.44
CA ILE A 131 -17.13 -1.34 -2.77
C ILE A 131 -17.87 -0.41 -3.73
N ASN A 132 -17.10 0.32 -4.54
CA ASN A 132 -17.66 1.16 -5.58
C ASN A 132 -16.93 0.87 -6.89
N HIS A 133 -17.71 0.77 -7.96
CA HIS A 133 -17.20 0.62 -9.33
C HIS A 133 -17.49 1.92 -10.09
N GLU A 134 -16.48 2.41 -10.76
CA GLU A 134 -16.58 3.62 -11.58
C GLU A 134 -15.97 3.36 -12.95
N SER A 135 -16.66 3.75 -14.01
CA SER A 135 -16.04 3.79 -15.33
C SER A 135 -15.14 5.02 -15.43
N ALA A 136 -13.91 4.85 -15.84
CA ALA A 136 -12.99 5.95 -16.08
C ALA A 136 -12.47 5.87 -17.51
N ASP A 137 -12.37 7.03 -18.15
CA ASP A 137 -11.68 7.18 -19.42
C ASP A 137 -10.27 7.68 -19.15
N ALA A 138 -9.31 6.79 -19.31
CA ALA A 138 -7.90 7.11 -19.16
C ALA A 138 -7.26 7.10 -20.56
N ASN A 139 -7.02 8.28 -21.13
CA ASN A 139 -6.35 8.46 -22.42
C ASN A 139 -7.08 7.81 -23.63
N GLY A 140 -8.42 7.81 -23.61
CA GLY A 140 -9.23 7.21 -24.68
C GLY A 140 -9.47 5.70 -24.51
N ASP A 141 -9.04 5.13 -23.40
CA ASP A 141 -9.29 3.73 -23.04
C ASP A 141 -10.24 3.69 -21.84
N THR A 142 -11.47 3.24 -22.05
CA THR A 142 -12.47 3.15 -20.97
C THR A 142 -12.18 1.90 -20.14
N THR A 143 -11.91 2.09 -18.86
CA THR A 143 -11.69 1.00 -17.90
C THR A 143 -12.68 1.09 -16.73
N VAL A 144 -12.83 0.01 -15.98
CA VAL A 144 -13.62 0.01 -14.75
C VAL A 144 -12.67 -0.01 -13.55
N LEU A 145 -12.74 1.05 -12.77
CA LEU A 145 -12.01 1.20 -11.53
C LEU A 145 -12.85 0.71 -10.36
N GLU A 146 -12.19 0.11 -9.39
CA GLU A 146 -12.81 -0.36 -8.16
C GLU A 146 -12.15 0.30 -6.95
N SER A 147 -12.95 0.83 -6.03
CA SER A 147 -12.50 1.27 -4.71
C SER A 147 -13.10 0.39 -3.63
N VAL A 148 -12.25 -0.12 -2.73
CA VAL A 148 -12.62 -1.01 -1.63
C VAL A 148 -12.22 -0.39 -0.31
N ALA A 149 -13.18 -0.23 0.61
CA ALA A 149 -12.94 0.30 1.94
C ALA A 149 -12.91 -0.83 2.98
N LEU A 150 -11.82 -0.88 3.75
CA LEU A 150 -11.50 -1.91 4.72
C LEU A 150 -11.57 -1.34 6.14
N ASN A 151 -12.54 -1.75 6.94
CA ASN A 151 -12.56 -1.52 8.37
C ASN A 151 -11.79 -2.65 9.08
N PHE A 152 -11.18 -2.36 10.21
CA PHE A 152 -10.32 -3.31 10.91
C PHE A 152 -10.38 -3.12 12.42
N SER A 153 -10.08 -4.19 13.17
CA SER A 153 -9.98 -4.13 14.62
C SER A 153 -8.56 -3.84 15.11
N LYS A 154 -7.54 -4.24 14.32
CA LYS A 154 -6.12 -3.99 14.66
C LYS A 154 -5.35 -3.60 13.42
N ILE A 155 -4.33 -2.77 13.63
CA ILE A 155 -3.38 -2.36 12.59
C ILE A 155 -1.96 -2.46 13.10
N GLU A 156 -1.06 -2.99 12.28
CA GLU A 156 0.39 -2.92 12.46
C GLU A 156 1.02 -2.33 11.21
N ILE A 157 1.93 -1.38 11.39
CA ILE A 157 2.73 -0.78 10.31
C ILE A 157 4.18 -1.20 10.55
N SER A 158 4.80 -1.77 9.54
CA SER A 158 6.19 -2.19 9.50
C SER A 158 6.90 -1.47 8.36
N TYR A 159 7.90 -0.66 8.67
CA TYR A 159 8.66 0.12 7.69
C TYR A 159 10.14 -0.24 7.74
N LYS A 160 10.75 -0.41 6.60
CA LYS A 160 12.19 -0.64 6.43
C LYS A 160 12.81 0.51 5.65
N LYS A 161 13.77 1.19 6.25
CA LYS A 161 14.53 2.25 5.61
C LYS A 161 15.55 1.65 4.64
N GLN A 162 15.76 2.32 3.51
CA GLN A 162 16.87 1.97 2.62
C GLN A 162 18.18 2.49 3.21
N ASN A 163 19.20 1.63 3.27
CA ASN A 163 20.54 1.98 3.72
C ASN A 163 21.42 2.47 2.57
N ILE A 164 22.60 2.96 2.91
CA ILE A 164 23.57 3.51 1.94
C ILE A 164 24.15 2.47 0.98
N SER A 165 24.05 1.18 1.32
CA SER A 165 24.49 0.05 0.48
C SER A 165 23.40 -0.39 -0.50
N GLY A 166 22.24 0.26 -0.53
CA GLY A 166 21.12 -0.06 -1.41
C GLY A 166 20.19 -1.15 -0.88
N GLY A 167 20.50 -1.79 0.26
CA GLY A 167 19.65 -2.75 0.94
C GLY A 167 18.61 -2.10 1.86
N LEU A 168 17.92 -2.92 2.68
CA LEU A 168 16.98 -2.44 3.71
C LEU A 168 17.57 -2.69 5.11
N ASP A 169 17.34 -1.71 5.98
CA ASP A 169 17.60 -1.85 7.42
C ASP A 169 16.52 -2.72 8.09
N ASP A 170 16.72 -3.02 9.37
CA ASP A 170 15.72 -3.68 10.19
C ASP A 170 14.40 -2.92 10.23
N ALA A 171 13.31 -3.66 10.36
CA ALA A 171 11.99 -3.09 10.36
C ALA A 171 11.69 -2.30 11.65
N ILE A 172 11.19 -1.08 11.49
CA ILE A 172 10.59 -0.30 12.57
C ILE A 172 9.09 -0.60 12.54
N LYS A 173 8.54 -1.04 13.70
CA LYS A 173 7.15 -1.46 13.81
C LYS A 173 6.39 -0.61 14.81
N ALA A 174 5.11 -0.36 14.49
CA ALA A 174 4.14 0.22 15.40
C ALA A 174 2.76 -0.39 15.14
N GLY A 175 2.02 -0.69 16.20
CA GLY A 175 0.70 -1.28 16.09
C GLY A 175 -0.27 -0.74 17.11
N PHE A 176 -1.57 -0.86 16.79
CA PHE A 176 -2.64 -0.41 17.65
C PHE A 176 -3.87 -1.34 17.54
N ASP A 177 -4.41 -1.72 18.69
CA ASP A 177 -5.70 -2.39 18.81
C ASP A 177 -6.79 -1.32 18.94
N VAL A 178 -7.53 -1.10 17.83
CA VAL A 178 -8.58 -0.07 17.74
C VAL A 178 -9.74 -0.40 18.67
N LYS A 179 -10.08 -1.69 18.77
CA LYS A 179 -11.18 -2.17 19.61
C LYS A 179 -10.86 -2.04 21.09
N ALA A 180 -9.65 -2.43 21.48
CA ALA A 180 -9.19 -2.34 22.87
C ALA A 180 -8.62 -0.96 23.23
N ASN A 181 -8.44 -0.05 22.24
CA ASN A 181 -7.85 1.29 22.39
C ASN A 181 -6.48 1.28 23.07
N LYS A 182 -5.57 0.41 22.61
CA LYS A 182 -4.23 0.27 23.19
C LYS A 182 -3.17 -0.07 22.14
N LYS A 183 -1.92 0.23 22.44
CA LYS A 183 -0.77 -0.21 21.63
C LYS A 183 -0.67 -1.74 21.62
N LEU A 184 -0.20 -2.29 20.48
CA LEU A 184 0.17 -3.70 20.31
C LEU A 184 1.61 -3.93 20.76
#